data_e1eb234834219d7acd3e8378adbb49a1
#
_entry.id   e1eb234834219d7acd3e8378adbb49a1
#
_cell.length_a   1.000
_cell.length_b   1.000
_cell.length_c   1.000
_cell.angle_alpha   90.00
_cell.angle_beta   90.00
_cell.angle_gamma   90.00
#
_symmetry.space_group_name_H-M   'P 1'
#
loop_
_entity.id
_entity.type
_entity.pdbx_description
1 polymer ?
#
loop_
_entity_poly.entity_id
_entity_poly.type
_entity_poly.pdbx_seq_one_letter_code
_entity_poly.pdbx_strand_id
1 'polypeptide(L)' 'MGKYTVFLQPISDTYYEYEVEAQDESEAEEQAFDLLQDAIGWDAAKDWECSYIRDDKECDDG' A
#
# COMPACT_ATOMS: atom_id res chain seq x y z
N MET A 1 7.12 14.79 0.53
CA MET A 1 6.60 13.52 0.33
C MET A 1 7.07 12.60 1.35
N GLY A 2 6.25 11.72 1.78
CA GLY A 2 6.55 10.73 2.79
C GLY A 2 6.62 9.35 2.21
N LYS A 3 7.24 8.45 2.95
CA LYS A 3 7.32 7.10 2.54
C LYS A 3 6.34 6.29 3.36
N TYR A 4 5.60 5.45 2.73
CA TYR A 4 4.59 4.64 3.40
C TYR A 4 4.70 3.19 2.98
N THR A 5 4.43 2.29 3.91
CA THR A 5 4.33 0.87 3.59
C THR A 5 2.86 0.50 3.73
N VAL A 6 2.26 0.08 2.63
CA VAL A 6 0.84 -0.24 2.62
C VAL A 6 0.68 -1.74 2.64
N PHE A 7 -0.10 -2.23 3.58
CA PHE A 7 -0.34 -3.66 3.72
C PHE A 7 -1.70 -3.96 3.12
N LEU A 8 -1.71 -4.74 2.06
CA LEU A 8 -2.94 -5.11 1.37
C LEU A 8 -3.20 -6.59 1.62
N GLN A 9 -4.44 -6.89 1.92
CA GLN A 9 -4.78 -8.25 2.30
C GLN A 9 -6.05 -8.71 1.62
N PRO A 10 -6.04 -9.87 1.03
CA PRO A 10 -7.26 -10.41 0.47
C PRO A 10 -8.03 -11.10 1.58
N ILE A 11 -9.03 -11.84 1.23
CA ILE A 11 -9.81 -12.51 2.20
C ILE A 11 -9.01 -13.60 2.89
N SER A 12 -8.03 -14.15 2.23
CA SER A 12 -7.28 -15.26 2.81
C SER A 12 -6.20 -14.75 3.75
N ASP A 13 -5.33 -15.61 4.18
CA ASP A 13 -4.30 -15.26 5.13
C ASP A 13 -3.11 -14.56 4.57
N THR A 14 -2.99 -14.42 3.30
CA THR A 14 -1.82 -13.83 2.67
C THR A 14 -1.94 -12.33 2.66
N TYR A 15 -0.85 -11.63 2.72
CA TYR A 15 -0.90 -10.19 2.54
C TYR A 15 0.35 -9.76 1.81
N TYR A 16 0.29 -8.58 1.19
CA TYR A 16 1.41 -8.02 0.47
C TYR A 16 1.73 -6.66 1.07
N GLU A 17 3.01 -6.32 1.01
CA GLU A 17 3.45 -5.03 1.48
C GLU A 17 4.01 -4.27 0.30
N TYR A 18 3.61 -3.02 0.13
CA TYR A 18 4.15 -2.18 -0.92
C TYR A 18 4.68 -0.91 -0.30
N GLU A 19 5.90 -0.54 -0.70
CA GLU A 19 6.46 0.70 -0.25
C GLU A 19 6.23 1.74 -1.31
N VAL A 20 5.63 2.84 -0.98
CA VAL A 20 5.32 3.88 -1.94
C VAL A 20 5.67 5.23 -1.35
N GLU A 21 5.87 6.22 -2.21
CA GLU A 21 6.08 7.58 -1.78
C GLU A 21 4.86 8.36 -2.13
N ALA A 22 4.28 9.05 -1.17
CA ALA A 22 3.04 9.77 -1.38
C ALA A 22 2.97 10.94 -0.44
N GLN A 23 2.02 11.80 -0.67
CA GLN A 23 1.86 12.97 0.17
C GLN A 23 1.09 12.65 1.42
N ASP A 24 0.23 11.67 1.37
CA ASP A 24 -0.53 11.28 2.55
C ASP A 24 -0.97 9.83 2.38
N GLU A 25 -1.65 9.33 3.37
CA GLU A 25 -2.03 7.92 3.38
C GLU A 25 -3.02 7.58 2.27
N SER A 26 -3.88 8.51 1.96
CA SER A 26 -4.85 8.28 0.91
C SER A 26 -4.16 8.04 -0.40
N GLU A 27 -3.19 8.86 -0.71
CA GLU A 27 -2.46 8.71 -1.95
C GLU A 27 -1.62 7.45 -1.93
N ALA A 28 -1.05 7.11 -0.77
CA ALA A 28 -0.25 5.91 -0.63
C ALA A 28 -1.11 4.68 -0.93
N GLU A 29 -2.30 4.66 -0.41
CA GLU A 29 -3.19 3.53 -0.63
C GLU A 29 -3.52 3.39 -2.11
N GLU A 30 -3.79 4.49 -2.76
CA GLU A 30 -4.11 4.46 -4.16
C GLU A 30 -2.96 3.95 -4.98
N GLN A 31 -1.76 4.41 -4.69
CA GLN A 31 -0.59 3.97 -5.42
C GLN A 31 -0.34 2.47 -5.21
N ALA A 32 -0.53 2.01 -3.98
CA ALA A 32 -0.31 0.61 -3.68
C ALA A 32 -1.29 -0.28 -4.43
N PHE A 33 -2.56 0.14 -4.49
CA PHE A 33 -3.53 -0.63 -5.24
C PHE A 33 -3.22 -0.63 -6.73
N ASP A 34 -2.68 0.46 -7.22
CA ASP A 34 -2.31 0.54 -8.62
C ASP A 34 -1.21 -0.49 -8.90
N LEU A 35 -0.23 -0.59 -8.02
CA LEU A 35 0.83 -1.56 -8.19
C LEU A 35 0.28 -2.99 -8.08
N LEU A 36 -0.64 -3.20 -7.17
CA LEU A 36 -1.22 -4.51 -7.00
C LEU A 36 -1.99 -4.92 -8.25
N GLN A 37 -2.75 -4.01 -8.83
CA GLN A 37 -3.48 -4.32 -10.03
C GLN A 37 -2.54 -4.70 -11.17
N ASP A 38 -1.40 -4.06 -11.21
CA ASP A 38 -0.43 -4.36 -12.24
C ASP A 38 0.16 -5.76 -12.03
N ALA A 39 0.27 -6.18 -10.80
CA ALA A 39 0.87 -7.47 -10.48
C ALA A 39 -0.09 -8.64 -10.63
N ILE A 40 -1.32 -8.49 -10.16
CA ILE A 40 -2.24 -9.61 -10.15
C ILE A 40 -3.49 -9.40 -10.99
N GLY A 41 -3.66 -8.19 -11.54
CA GLY A 41 -4.82 -7.93 -12.38
C GLY A 41 -5.93 -7.28 -11.61
N TRP A 42 -6.71 -6.44 -12.30
CA TRP A 42 -7.78 -5.71 -11.67
C TRP A 42 -8.81 -6.62 -11.05
N ASP A 43 -9.13 -7.70 -11.74
CA ASP A 43 -10.14 -8.61 -11.29
C ASP A 43 -9.78 -9.23 -9.95
N ALA A 44 -8.54 -9.59 -9.75
CA ALA A 44 -8.12 -10.17 -8.50
C ALA A 44 -7.95 -9.09 -7.45
N ALA A 45 -7.43 -7.95 -7.84
CA ALA A 45 -7.13 -6.90 -6.89
C ALA A 45 -8.37 -6.31 -6.26
N LYS A 46 -9.50 -6.39 -6.93
CA LYS A 46 -10.68 -5.76 -6.39
C LYS A 46 -11.17 -6.42 -5.11
N ASP A 47 -10.72 -7.64 -4.84
CA ASP A 47 -11.12 -8.31 -3.63
C ASP A 47 -10.17 -8.03 -2.48
N TRP A 48 -9.13 -7.29 -2.73
CA TRP A 48 -8.16 -6.97 -1.69
C TRP A 48 -8.54 -5.67 -1.01
N GLU A 49 -8.12 -5.50 0.21
CA GLU A 49 -8.38 -4.26 0.88
C GLU A 49 -7.16 -3.84 1.66
N CYS A 50 -7.08 -2.59 1.99
CA CYS A 50 -5.96 -2.06 2.71
C CYS A 50 -6.14 -2.43 4.17
N SER A 51 -5.22 -3.19 4.70
CA SER A 51 -5.29 -3.62 6.07
C SER A 51 -4.66 -2.58 6.98
N TYR A 52 -3.57 -2.00 6.57
CA TYR A 52 -2.85 -1.08 7.44
C TYR A 52 -1.87 -0.28 6.59
N ILE A 53 -1.61 0.94 6.96
CA ILE A 53 -0.62 1.76 6.29
C ILE A 53 0.33 2.26 7.36
N ARG A 54 1.61 1.97 7.18
CA ARG A 54 2.61 2.41 8.12
C ARG A 54 3.32 3.62 7.56
N ASP A 55 3.47 4.63 8.38
CA ASP A 55 4.14 5.84 7.97
C ASP A 55 5.63 5.67 8.24
N ASP A 56 6.40 5.51 7.19
CA ASP A 56 7.81 5.32 7.30
C ASP A 56 8.57 6.60 7.18
N LYS A 57 8.00 7.75 7.52
CA LYS A 57 8.65 8.93 7.39
C LYS A 57 9.93 8.96 8.12
N GLU A 58 11.02 9.30 7.59
CA GLU A 58 12.22 9.25 8.17
C GLU A 58 12.40 10.37 8.97
N CYS A 59 12.48 10.41 10.04
CA CYS A 59 12.60 11.35 10.88
C CYS A 59 13.88 11.77 10.95
N ASP A 60 14.35 12.43 10.49
CA ASP A 60 15.60 12.63 10.55
C ASP A 60 15.99 13.36 11.45
N ASP A 61 15.87 13.65 12.17
CA ASP A 61 16.22 14.29 13.10
C ASP A 61 17.26 14.68 13.13
N GLY A 62 17.46 14.57 12.87
CA GLY A 62 18.48 15.05 12.81
C GLY A 62 18.84 15.18 13.43
#